data_8e5a25c6d83ed7371d76141bf2d79e6a
#
_entry.id   8e5a25c6d83ed7371d76141bf2d79e6a
#
_cell.length_a   1.000
_cell.length_b   1.000
_cell.length_c   1.000
_cell.angle_alpha   90.00
_cell.angle_beta   90.00
_cell.angle_gamma   90.00
#
_symmetry.space_group_name_H-M   'P 1'
#
loop_
_entity.id
_entity.type
_entity.pdbx_description
1 polymer ?
#
loop_
_entity_poly.entity_id
_entity_poly.type
_entity_poly.pdbx_seq_one_letter_code
_entity_poly.pdbx_strand_id
1 'polypeptide(L)'
;NRLIPSKSLTYKKVDKPTQDAIISTIANWVENQDMIEVCIIGQFKNKRFVQSVSELMLENIIPIKLRRNVTVDIQIHNALEEQAGGYCWGDKHHIDIELARTSNGYVFDRDEILINLTHELIHAKQFLSGELSGSTFRWKKADYSKVSYSHQPWEREAYYWEERLFKQYFEKLDA
;
A
#
# COMPACT_ATOMS: atom_id res chain seq x y z
N ASN A 1 -17.22 2.38 45.29
CA ASN A 1 -17.38 1.31 44.32
C ASN A 1 -18.82 1.28 43.82
N ARG A 2 -19.10 1.91 42.69
CA ARG A 2 -20.37 1.76 41.99
C ARG A 2 -20.12 0.81 40.80
N LEU A 3 -20.70 -0.39 40.90
CA LEU A 3 -20.75 -1.36 39.82
C LEU A 3 -21.64 -0.82 38.68
N ILE A 4 -21.09 -0.68 37.52
CA ILE A 4 -21.81 -0.36 36.28
C ILE A 4 -22.49 -1.65 35.83
N PRO A 5 -23.85 -1.72 35.69
CA PRO A 5 -24.50 -2.91 35.20
C PRO A 5 -24.15 -3.15 33.73
N SER A 6 -23.62 -4.33 33.43
CA SER A 6 -23.41 -4.81 32.05
C SER A 6 -24.77 -4.97 31.37
N LYS A 7 -25.10 -4.05 30.47
CA LYS A 7 -26.22 -4.26 29.54
C LYS A 7 -25.80 -5.33 28.54
N SER A 8 -26.41 -6.51 28.64
CA SER A 8 -26.32 -7.51 27.57
C SER A 8 -26.97 -6.93 26.31
N LEU A 9 -26.17 -6.68 25.29
CA LEU A 9 -26.66 -6.35 23.96
C LEU A 9 -27.30 -7.62 23.37
N THR A 10 -28.65 -7.71 23.48
CA THR A 10 -29.44 -8.70 22.75
C THR A 10 -29.46 -8.27 21.28
N TYR A 11 -28.65 -8.92 20.43
CA TYR A 11 -28.74 -8.79 18.99
C TYR A 11 -30.10 -9.32 18.53
N LYS A 12 -31.01 -8.43 18.12
CA LYS A 12 -32.21 -8.85 17.40
C LYS A 12 -31.77 -9.50 16.10
N LYS A 13 -32.21 -10.75 15.89
CA LYS A 13 -31.95 -11.44 14.62
C LYS A 13 -32.63 -10.65 13.49
N VAL A 14 -31.83 -10.13 12.58
CA VAL A 14 -32.31 -9.39 11.41
C VAL A 14 -33.04 -10.37 10.50
N ASP A 15 -34.21 -10.02 10.00
CA ASP A 15 -34.98 -10.87 9.10
C ASP A 15 -34.29 -11.04 7.75
N LYS A 16 -34.67 -12.08 7.01
CA LYS A 16 -34.03 -12.44 5.74
C LYS A 16 -34.15 -11.32 4.68
N PRO A 17 -35.30 -10.66 4.46
CA PRO A 17 -35.42 -9.54 3.53
C PRO A 17 -34.49 -8.37 3.85
N THR A 18 -34.33 -8.05 5.13
CA THR A 18 -33.43 -6.99 5.59
C THR A 18 -31.96 -7.39 5.39
N GLN A 19 -31.62 -8.66 5.63
CA GLN A 19 -30.28 -9.19 5.35
C GLN A 19 -29.96 -9.11 3.85
N ASP A 20 -30.88 -9.52 2.99
CA ASP A 20 -30.71 -9.48 1.52
C ASP A 20 -30.59 -8.04 1.03
N ALA A 21 -31.34 -7.10 1.58
CA ALA A 21 -31.22 -5.68 1.27
C ALA A 21 -29.86 -5.09 1.72
N ILE A 22 -29.38 -5.47 2.90
CA ILE A 22 -28.06 -5.04 3.39
C ILE A 22 -26.95 -5.61 2.49
N ILE A 23 -27.03 -6.91 2.14
CA ILE A 23 -26.07 -7.58 1.27
C ILE A 23 -26.07 -6.90 -0.12
N SER A 24 -27.25 -6.63 -0.70
CA SER A 24 -27.38 -5.92 -1.98
C SER A 24 -26.79 -4.50 -1.90
N THR A 25 -27.07 -3.78 -0.81
CA THR A 25 -26.50 -2.45 -0.60
C THR A 25 -24.99 -2.48 -0.45
N ILE A 26 -24.46 -3.45 0.29
CA ILE A 26 -23.01 -3.66 0.44
C ILE A 26 -22.39 -4.07 -0.91
N ALA A 27 -23.03 -4.97 -1.66
CA ALA A 27 -22.54 -5.38 -2.98
C ALA A 27 -22.51 -4.20 -3.95
N ASN A 28 -23.60 -3.40 -4.02
CA ASN A 28 -23.62 -2.19 -4.83
C ASN A 28 -22.61 -1.14 -4.36
N TRP A 29 -22.35 -1.07 -3.05
CA TRP A 29 -21.36 -0.17 -2.49
C TRP A 29 -19.94 -0.64 -2.85
N VAL A 30 -19.67 -1.94 -2.80
CA VAL A 30 -18.38 -2.55 -3.19
C VAL A 30 -18.17 -2.43 -4.72
N GLU A 31 -19.20 -2.70 -5.55
CA GLU A 31 -19.11 -2.54 -7.01
C GLU A 31 -18.91 -1.08 -7.46
N ASN A 32 -19.33 -0.11 -6.65
CA ASN A 32 -19.18 1.32 -6.94
C ASN A 32 -17.99 1.95 -6.21
N GLN A 33 -17.21 1.18 -5.44
CA GLN A 33 -15.97 1.70 -4.88
C GLN A 33 -14.88 1.65 -5.93
N ASP A 34 -14.30 2.81 -6.19
CA ASP A 34 -13.07 2.95 -6.95
C ASP A 34 -11.94 2.28 -6.12
N MET A 35 -11.75 0.96 -6.31
CA MET A 35 -10.75 0.18 -5.60
C MET A 35 -9.43 0.19 -6.36
N ILE A 36 -8.33 0.12 -5.63
CA ILE A 36 -7.00 -0.08 -6.18
C ILE A 36 -6.78 -1.59 -6.30
N GLU A 37 -6.47 -2.06 -7.50
CA GLU A 37 -6.10 -3.46 -7.73
C GLU A 37 -4.58 -3.62 -7.55
N VAL A 38 -4.17 -4.50 -6.64
CA VAL A 38 -2.76 -4.87 -6.46
C VAL A 38 -2.53 -6.27 -6.99
N CYS A 39 -1.54 -6.45 -7.84
CA CYS A 39 -1.14 -7.74 -8.37
C CYS A 39 0.31 -8.04 -7.97
N ILE A 40 0.55 -9.16 -7.28
CA ILE A 40 1.91 -9.61 -6.97
C ILE A 40 2.33 -10.68 -7.96
N ILE A 41 3.42 -10.46 -8.66
CA ILE A 41 4.00 -11.35 -9.67
C ILE A 41 5.22 -12.06 -9.07
N GLY A 42 5.31 -13.37 -9.30
CA GLY A 42 6.40 -14.19 -8.75
C GLY A 42 6.02 -14.94 -7.46
N GLN A 43 7.01 -15.59 -6.85
CA GLN A 43 6.82 -16.35 -5.63
C GLN A 43 7.07 -15.48 -4.41
N PHE A 44 6.07 -15.36 -3.56
CA PHE A 44 6.17 -14.69 -2.26
C PHE A 44 5.37 -15.46 -1.21
N LYS A 45 5.97 -15.65 -0.03
CA LYS A 45 5.27 -16.32 1.08
C LYS A 45 4.09 -15.44 1.51
N ASN A 46 2.92 -16.06 1.69
CA ASN A 46 1.68 -15.35 2.06
C ASN A 46 1.27 -14.26 1.05
N LYS A 47 1.48 -14.52 -0.26
CA LYS A 47 1.22 -13.59 -1.36
C LYS A 47 -0.14 -12.89 -1.26
N ARG A 48 -1.24 -13.65 -1.06
CA ARG A 48 -2.60 -13.09 -0.94
C ARG A 48 -2.73 -12.12 0.21
N PHE A 49 -2.10 -12.43 1.33
CA PHE A 49 -2.08 -11.60 2.50
C PHE A 49 -1.37 -10.26 2.22
N VAL A 50 -0.15 -10.31 1.66
CA VAL A 50 0.61 -9.11 1.31
C VAL A 50 -0.15 -8.25 0.31
N GLN A 51 -0.80 -8.88 -0.68
CA GLN A 51 -1.66 -8.19 -1.64
C GLN A 51 -2.79 -7.42 -0.95
N SER A 52 -3.60 -8.10 -0.12
CA SER A 52 -4.73 -7.46 0.58
C SER A 52 -4.29 -6.36 1.54
N VAL A 53 -3.15 -6.52 2.20
CA VAL A 53 -2.61 -5.48 3.09
C VAL A 53 -2.11 -4.27 2.28
N SER A 54 -1.48 -4.50 1.13
CA SER A 54 -1.04 -3.42 0.23
C SER A 54 -2.24 -2.63 -0.32
N GLU A 55 -3.30 -3.33 -0.73
CA GLU A 55 -4.57 -2.72 -1.13
C GLU A 55 -5.14 -1.84 0.00
N LEU A 56 -5.30 -2.41 1.18
CA LEU A 56 -5.80 -1.70 2.36
C LEU A 56 -4.94 -0.48 2.72
N MET A 57 -3.63 -0.61 2.67
CA MET A 57 -2.71 0.50 2.95
C MET A 57 -2.90 1.62 1.93
N LEU A 58 -2.85 1.30 0.63
CA LEU A 58 -3.03 2.29 -0.45
C LEU A 58 -4.40 2.96 -0.36
N GLU A 59 -5.46 2.21 -0.08
CA GLU A 59 -6.80 2.77 0.10
C GLU A 59 -6.88 3.74 1.29
N ASN A 60 -6.09 3.54 2.34
CA ASN A 60 -6.07 4.46 3.47
C ASN A 60 -5.25 5.73 3.24
N ILE A 61 -4.18 5.65 2.43
CA ILE A 61 -3.28 6.80 2.20
C ILE A 61 -3.60 7.57 0.92
N ILE A 62 -4.43 7.02 0.01
CA ILE A 62 -4.81 7.66 -1.24
C ILE A 62 -6.27 8.13 -1.15
N PRO A 63 -6.56 9.40 -1.48
CA PRO A 63 -7.93 9.90 -1.53
C PRO A 63 -8.81 9.11 -2.51
N ILE A 64 -10.05 8.78 -2.13
CA ILE A 64 -10.97 7.94 -2.90
C ILE A 64 -11.12 8.38 -4.37
N LYS A 65 -11.16 9.69 -4.62
CA LYS A 65 -11.26 10.26 -5.97
C LYS A 65 -10.07 9.93 -6.91
N LEU A 66 -8.97 9.45 -6.36
CA LEU A 66 -7.74 9.11 -7.11
C LEU A 66 -7.55 7.60 -7.29
N ARG A 67 -8.48 6.76 -6.78
CA ARG A 67 -8.33 5.29 -6.81
C ARG A 67 -8.92 4.64 -8.05
N ARG A 68 -9.68 5.38 -8.85
CA ARG A 68 -10.43 4.84 -9.97
C ARG A 68 -9.51 4.32 -11.08
N ASN A 69 -9.72 3.05 -11.46
CA ASN A 69 -8.94 2.36 -12.50
C ASN A 69 -7.43 2.40 -12.21
N VAL A 70 -7.05 2.21 -10.95
CA VAL A 70 -5.65 2.13 -10.53
C VAL A 70 -5.24 0.68 -10.39
N THR A 71 -4.12 0.32 -11.02
CA THR A 71 -3.46 -0.98 -10.87
C THR A 71 -2.04 -0.78 -10.33
N VAL A 72 -1.62 -1.67 -9.45
CA VAL A 72 -0.27 -1.69 -8.88
C VAL A 72 0.31 -3.10 -9.05
N ASP A 73 1.28 -3.25 -9.92
CA ASP A 73 1.98 -4.50 -10.16
C ASP A 73 3.26 -4.55 -9.32
N ILE A 74 3.40 -5.60 -8.50
CA ILE A 74 4.56 -5.82 -7.63
C ILE A 74 5.30 -7.07 -8.10
N GLN A 75 6.54 -6.90 -8.55
CA GLN A 75 7.40 -7.98 -8.99
C GLN A 75 8.53 -8.20 -7.99
N ILE A 76 8.87 -9.48 -7.74
CA ILE A 76 9.90 -9.85 -6.78
C ILE A 76 11.03 -10.57 -7.48
N HIS A 77 12.21 -9.96 -7.46
CA HIS A 77 13.42 -10.43 -8.10
C HIS A 77 14.43 -10.98 -7.07
N ASN A 78 15.40 -11.75 -7.52
CA ASN A 78 16.50 -12.17 -6.64
C ASN A 78 17.37 -10.97 -6.27
N ALA A 79 17.75 -10.15 -7.23
CA ALA A 79 18.47 -8.89 -7.06
C ALA A 79 18.01 -7.89 -8.11
N LEU A 80 18.14 -6.60 -7.83
CA LEU A 80 17.88 -5.51 -8.74
C LEU A 80 19.19 -4.86 -9.20
N GLU A 81 19.11 -4.06 -10.26
CA GLU A 81 20.22 -3.22 -10.71
C GLU A 81 20.62 -2.22 -9.60
N GLU A 82 21.83 -1.71 -9.66
CA GLU A 82 22.39 -0.78 -8.67
C GLU A 82 22.28 -1.24 -7.20
N GLN A 83 22.00 -2.55 -6.99
CA GLN A 83 21.87 -3.15 -5.68
C GLN A 83 20.77 -2.50 -4.80
N ALA A 84 19.72 -1.98 -5.43
CA ALA A 84 18.59 -1.41 -4.73
C ALA A 84 17.76 -2.46 -4.00
N GLY A 85 17.07 -2.06 -2.95
CA GLY A 85 16.08 -2.89 -2.25
C GLY A 85 14.73 -2.94 -2.97
N GLY A 86 14.39 -1.87 -3.66
CA GLY A 86 13.18 -1.73 -4.47
C GLY A 86 13.27 -0.59 -5.47
N TYR A 87 12.31 -0.56 -6.37
CA TYR A 87 12.04 0.52 -7.30
C TYR A 87 10.54 0.69 -7.48
N CYS A 88 10.11 1.93 -7.65
CA CYS A 88 8.74 2.28 -8.02
C CYS A 88 8.72 3.28 -9.15
N TRP A 89 7.91 3.02 -10.16
CA TRP A 89 7.63 3.98 -11.24
C TRP A 89 6.20 3.82 -11.73
N GLY A 90 5.72 4.80 -12.43
CA GLY A 90 4.37 4.76 -12.99
C GLY A 90 3.77 6.14 -13.21
N ASP A 91 2.46 6.14 -13.31
CA ASP A 91 1.66 7.34 -13.52
C ASP A 91 0.44 7.38 -12.58
N LYS A 92 -0.63 8.06 -12.99
CA LYS A 92 -1.85 8.20 -12.19
C LYS A 92 -2.78 6.99 -12.20
N HIS A 93 -2.48 5.98 -13.03
CA HIS A 93 -3.36 4.83 -13.24
C HIS A 93 -2.64 3.50 -13.10
N HIS A 94 -1.36 3.47 -13.40
CA HIS A 94 -0.57 2.25 -13.35
C HIS A 94 0.76 2.49 -12.65
N ILE A 95 1.07 1.63 -11.71
CA ILE A 95 2.30 1.64 -10.94
C ILE A 95 2.98 0.28 -11.06
N ASP A 96 4.26 0.30 -11.34
CA ASP A 96 5.13 -0.86 -11.26
C ASP A 96 6.05 -0.71 -10.05
N ILE A 97 6.12 -1.77 -9.26
CA ILE A 97 7.04 -1.91 -8.12
C ILE A 97 7.89 -3.15 -8.34
N GLU A 98 9.19 -3.00 -8.24
CA GLU A 98 10.13 -4.12 -8.17
C GLU A 98 10.78 -4.19 -6.79
N LEU A 99 10.91 -5.41 -6.25
CA LEU A 99 11.54 -5.67 -4.97
C LEU A 99 12.67 -6.68 -5.11
N ALA A 100 13.77 -6.45 -4.43
CA ALA A 100 14.89 -7.38 -4.34
C ALA A 100 14.76 -8.32 -3.14
N ARG A 101 15.25 -9.56 -3.29
CA ARG A 101 15.51 -10.49 -2.17
C ARG A 101 16.90 -10.28 -1.59
N THR A 102 17.83 -9.77 -2.39
CA THR A 102 19.23 -9.58 -2.00
C THR A 102 19.78 -8.27 -2.52
N SER A 103 20.71 -7.69 -1.77
CA SER A 103 21.46 -6.50 -2.18
C SER A 103 22.90 -6.63 -1.67
N ASN A 104 23.89 -6.40 -2.53
CA ASN A 104 25.32 -6.48 -2.19
C ASN A 104 25.73 -7.78 -1.45
N GLY A 105 25.11 -8.92 -1.79
CA GLY A 105 25.35 -10.21 -1.13
C GLY A 105 24.61 -10.39 0.22
N TYR A 106 23.92 -9.37 0.70
CA TYR A 106 23.04 -9.46 1.85
C TYR A 106 21.67 -10.00 1.41
N VAL A 107 21.12 -10.94 2.17
CA VAL A 107 19.80 -11.53 1.94
C VAL A 107 18.82 -10.86 2.89
N PHE A 108 17.85 -10.15 2.34
CA PHE A 108 16.81 -9.52 3.12
C PHE A 108 15.91 -10.57 3.78
N ASP A 109 15.62 -10.38 5.04
CA ASP A 109 14.58 -11.16 5.70
C ASP A 109 13.17 -10.70 5.26
N ARG A 110 12.14 -11.36 5.79
CA ARG A 110 10.75 -11.05 5.42
C ARG A 110 10.37 -9.61 5.75
N ASP A 111 10.72 -9.15 6.93
CA ASP A 111 10.30 -7.83 7.41
C ASP A 111 11.04 -6.73 6.67
N GLU A 112 12.30 -6.93 6.35
CA GLU A 112 13.08 -6.02 5.50
C GLU A 112 12.48 -5.89 4.09
N ILE A 113 12.03 -7.01 3.48
CA ILE A 113 11.33 -6.96 2.18
C ILE A 113 10.00 -6.20 2.31
N LEU A 114 9.26 -6.37 3.42
CA LEU A 114 8.00 -5.67 3.63
C LEU A 114 8.20 -4.19 3.97
N ILE A 115 9.29 -3.82 4.63
CA ILE A 115 9.68 -2.41 4.82
C ILE A 115 10.01 -1.78 3.47
N ASN A 116 10.81 -2.45 2.63
CA ASN A 116 11.09 -2.00 1.27
C ASN A 116 9.80 -1.87 0.46
N LEU A 117 8.89 -2.86 0.52
CA LEU A 117 7.57 -2.75 -0.11
C LEU A 117 6.81 -1.51 0.38
N THR A 118 6.80 -1.27 1.68
CA THR A 118 6.11 -0.12 2.26
C THR A 118 6.70 1.20 1.74
N HIS A 119 8.02 1.28 1.60
CA HIS A 119 8.72 2.41 0.97
C HIS A 119 8.20 2.66 -0.46
N GLU A 120 8.17 1.61 -1.28
CA GLU A 120 7.71 1.72 -2.67
C GLU A 120 6.20 2.05 -2.78
N LEU A 121 5.37 1.55 -1.85
CA LEU A 121 3.95 1.92 -1.79
C LEU A 121 3.74 3.40 -1.45
N ILE A 122 4.65 4.03 -0.74
CA ILE A 122 4.63 5.49 -0.52
C ILE A 122 4.94 6.22 -1.82
N HIS A 123 5.93 5.74 -2.60
CA HIS A 123 6.18 6.29 -3.94
C HIS A 123 4.98 6.09 -4.87
N ALA A 124 4.31 4.93 -4.82
CA ALA A 124 3.06 4.71 -5.55
C ALA A 124 2.02 5.81 -5.22
N LYS A 125 1.80 6.10 -3.93
CA LYS A 125 0.93 7.21 -3.49
C LYS A 125 1.38 8.55 -4.09
N GLN A 126 2.66 8.82 -4.13
CA GLN A 126 3.19 10.09 -4.66
C GLN A 126 2.94 10.25 -6.17
N PHE A 127 3.09 9.15 -6.95
CA PHE A 127 2.74 9.14 -8.38
C PHE A 127 1.24 9.29 -8.59
N LEU A 128 0.42 8.47 -7.92
CA LEU A 128 -1.03 8.47 -8.06
C LEU A 128 -1.65 9.81 -7.65
N SER A 129 -1.11 10.47 -6.65
CA SER A 129 -1.53 11.82 -6.24
C SER A 129 -1.01 12.93 -7.15
N GLY A 130 -0.08 12.63 -8.06
CA GLY A 130 0.58 13.60 -8.92
C GLY A 130 1.52 14.54 -8.17
N GLU A 131 1.95 14.16 -6.97
CA GLU A 131 2.96 14.89 -6.21
C GLU A 131 4.36 14.69 -6.80
N LEU A 132 4.65 13.46 -7.26
CA LEU A 132 5.89 13.08 -7.93
C LEU A 132 5.67 12.89 -9.43
N SER A 133 6.55 13.42 -10.24
CA SER A 133 6.65 13.15 -11.68
C SER A 133 8.01 12.53 -11.96
N GLY A 134 8.05 11.22 -12.16
CA GLY A 134 9.30 10.45 -12.32
C GLY A 134 10.13 10.84 -13.53
N SER A 135 9.49 11.19 -14.66
CA SER A 135 10.19 11.56 -15.88
C SER A 135 10.92 12.93 -15.80
N THR A 136 10.56 13.77 -14.84
CA THR A 136 11.07 15.16 -14.76
C THR A 136 11.67 15.53 -13.41
N PHE A 137 11.80 14.58 -12.47
CA PHE A 137 12.27 14.85 -11.11
C PHE A 137 11.57 16.04 -10.44
N ARG A 138 10.25 16.15 -10.67
CA ARG A 138 9.44 17.23 -10.09
C ARG A 138 8.65 16.71 -8.90
N TRP A 139 8.70 17.47 -7.84
CA TRP A 139 7.92 17.27 -6.63
C TRP A 139 7.03 18.48 -6.40
N LYS A 140 5.71 18.26 -6.37
CA LYS A 140 4.71 19.33 -6.17
C LYS A 140 4.97 20.54 -7.08
N LYS A 141 5.30 20.25 -8.36
CA LYS A 141 5.64 21.18 -9.44
C LYS A 141 7.03 21.83 -9.38
N ALA A 142 7.77 21.72 -8.28
CA ALA A 142 9.15 22.19 -8.17
C ALA A 142 10.15 21.19 -8.77
N ASP A 143 11.22 21.70 -9.40
CA ASP A 143 12.27 20.89 -10.02
C ASP A 143 13.35 20.54 -8.99
N TYR A 144 13.66 19.24 -8.87
CA TYR A 144 14.70 18.69 -7.99
C TYR A 144 15.74 17.87 -8.76
N SER A 145 15.85 18.03 -10.08
CA SER A 145 16.77 17.27 -10.92
C SER A 145 18.25 17.41 -10.55
N LYS A 146 18.62 18.45 -9.79
CA LYS A 146 19.99 18.71 -9.32
C LYS A 146 20.20 18.36 -7.85
N VAL A 147 19.19 17.80 -7.19
CA VAL A 147 19.27 17.47 -5.77
C VAL A 147 19.71 16.03 -5.61
N SER A 148 20.70 15.78 -4.74
CA SER A 148 21.16 14.41 -4.47
C SER A 148 20.05 13.55 -3.90
N TYR A 149 20.08 12.25 -4.17
CA TYR A 149 19.06 11.27 -3.81
C TYR A 149 18.56 11.43 -2.36
N SER A 150 19.47 11.42 -1.39
CA SER A 150 19.13 11.52 0.04
C SER A 150 18.45 12.83 0.47
N HIS A 151 18.49 13.86 -0.40
CA HIS A 151 17.85 15.15 -0.13
C HIS A 151 16.59 15.37 -0.96
N GLN A 152 16.23 14.42 -1.81
CA GLN A 152 15.00 14.48 -2.58
C GLN A 152 13.79 14.40 -1.63
N PRO A 153 12.79 15.28 -1.76
CA PRO A 153 11.70 15.37 -0.79
C PRO A 153 10.81 14.14 -0.78
N TRP A 154 10.65 13.44 -1.90
CA TRP A 154 9.87 12.20 -2.00
C TRP A 154 10.56 11.05 -1.27
N GLU A 155 11.90 10.93 -1.34
CA GLU A 155 12.67 9.95 -0.60
C GLU A 155 12.56 10.20 0.91
N ARG A 156 12.70 11.46 1.32
CA ARG A 156 12.57 11.83 2.73
C ARG A 156 11.17 11.53 3.29
N GLU A 157 10.12 11.72 2.49
CA GLU A 157 8.77 11.33 2.88
C GLU A 157 8.66 9.80 2.99
N ALA A 158 9.22 9.04 2.04
CA ALA A 158 9.18 7.59 2.04
C ALA A 158 9.91 7.02 3.27
N TYR A 159 11.15 7.42 3.53
CA TYR A 159 11.91 7.03 4.72
C TYR A 159 11.24 7.42 6.05
N TYR A 160 10.52 8.54 6.08
CA TYR A 160 9.80 8.95 7.28
C TYR A 160 8.63 8.02 7.61
N TRP A 161 7.96 7.49 6.61
CA TRP A 161 6.73 6.71 6.77
C TRP A 161 6.92 5.20 6.71
N GLU A 162 7.95 4.66 6.04
CA GLU A 162 8.11 3.22 5.77
C GLU A 162 7.97 2.34 7.01
N GLU A 163 8.75 2.57 8.06
CA GLU A 163 8.66 1.77 9.28
C GLU A 163 7.35 1.97 10.05
N ARG A 164 6.78 3.18 10.01
CA ARG A 164 5.52 3.49 10.70
C ARG A 164 4.37 2.74 10.08
N LEU A 165 4.30 2.75 8.76
CA LEU A 165 3.25 2.07 8.02
C LEU A 165 3.47 0.55 8.02
N PHE A 166 4.72 0.08 7.94
CA PHE A 166 5.03 -1.33 8.14
C PHE A 166 4.48 -1.83 9.48
N LYS A 167 4.79 -1.15 10.58
CA LYS A 167 4.28 -1.50 11.92
C LYS A 167 2.76 -1.43 12.02
N GLN A 168 2.16 -0.48 11.33
CA GLN A 168 0.70 -0.31 11.35
C GLN A 168 -0.03 -1.43 10.61
N TYR A 169 0.48 -1.86 9.45
CA TYR A 169 -0.23 -2.73 8.51
C TYR A 169 0.30 -4.16 8.46
N PHE A 170 1.61 -4.36 8.55
CA PHE A 170 2.24 -5.67 8.36
C PHE A 170 2.67 -6.35 9.66
N GLU A 171 3.22 -5.62 10.63
CA GLU A 171 3.76 -6.21 11.86
C GLU A 171 2.68 -6.82 12.76
N LYS A 172 1.49 -6.21 12.84
CA LYS A 172 0.42 -6.63 13.76
C LYS A 172 -0.31 -7.91 13.37
N LEU A 173 0.05 -8.53 12.27
CA LEU A 173 -0.72 -9.61 11.66
C LEU A 173 -0.06 -10.99 11.81
N ASP A 174 1.05 -11.07 12.50
CA ASP A 174 1.72 -12.33 12.91
C ASP A 174 1.48 -12.68 14.40
N ALA A 175 0.59 -11.97 15.09
CA ALA A 175 0.27 -12.21 16.50
C ALA A 175 -0.98 -13.09 16.67
#